data_c470f2779e78703d2a00f5772d0c16e4
#
_entry.id   c470f2779e78703d2a00f5772d0c16e4
#
_cell.length_a   1.000
_cell.length_b   1.000
_cell.length_c   1.000
_cell.angle_alpha   90.00
_cell.angle_beta   90.00
_cell.angle_gamma   90.00
#
_symmetry.space_group_name_H-M   'P 1'
#
loop_
_entity.id
_entity.type
_entity.pdbx_description
1 polymer ?
#
loop_
_entity_poly.entity_id
_entity_poly.type
_entity_poly.pdbx_seq_one_letter_code
_entity_poly.pdbx_strand_id
1 'polypeptide(L)'
;MSDLLVFYPQGKHLYIEFLGGKYIENQPKNAIEAAEFTNKIKPVIAQLDAYVEKHGLKEIIELNLKGVPISKLNSDTAVHLLKLMIDIRPDKGLLEKIKITNSNPVFNLAYKAVKSRLPGRIAQLVEFENDSKFF
;
A
#
# COMPACT_ATOMS: atom_id res chain seq x y z
N MET A 1 -10.17 5.46 -10.17
CA MET A 1 -9.43 5.65 -8.90
C MET A 1 -10.11 5.01 -7.72
N SER A 2 -11.42 5.14 -7.61
CA SER A 2 -12.16 4.52 -6.52
C SER A 2 -12.03 2.99 -6.47
N ASP A 3 -11.68 2.38 -7.59
CA ASP A 3 -11.52 0.93 -7.65
C ASP A 3 -10.23 0.41 -7.03
N LEU A 4 -9.27 1.30 -6.75
CA LEU A 4 -7.97 0.91 -6.19
C LEU A 4 -7.93 0.97 -4.68
N LEU A 5 -8.75 1.82 -4.08
CA LEU A 5 -8.76 2.07 -2.65
C LEU A 5 -10.12 1.80 -2.06
N VAL A 6 -10.13 1.06 -0.97
CA VAL A 6 -11.31 0.90 -0.12
C VAL A 6 -10.91 1.43 1.26
N PHE A 7 -11.73 2.26 1.86
CA PHE A 7 -11.38 2.80 3.17
C PHE A 7 -12.59 2.84 4.09
N TYR A 8 -12.34 2.63 5.38
CA TYR A 8 -13.39 2.64 6.40
C TYR A 8 -12.79 2.92 7.76
N PRO A 9 -13.50 3.66 8.62
CA PRO A 9 -13.06 3.86 10.00
C PRO A 9 -13.39 2.64 10.85
N GLN A 10 -12.49 2.33 11.77
CA GLN A 10 -12.71 1.26 12.75
C GLN A 10 -11.93 1.56 14.02
N GLY A 11 -12.64 1.82 15.11
CA GLY A 11 -12.01 2.17 16.38
C GLY A 11 -11.25 3.48 16.25
N LYS A 12 -9.96 3.46 16.60
CA LYS A 12 -9.09 4.63 16.54
C LYS A 12 -8.30 4.72 15.24
N HIS A 13 -8.68 3.95 14.23
CA HIS A 13 -7.95 3.86 12.98
C HIS A 13 -8.84 4.12 11.78
N LEU A 14 -8.23 4.63 10.72
CA LEU A 14 -8.80 4.59 9.39
C LEU A 14 -8.04 3.51 8.61
N TYR A 15 -8.76 2.49 8.16
CA TYR A 15 -8.20 1.43 7.34
C TYR A 15 -8.29 1.83 5.87
N ILE A 16 -7.18 1.74 5.17
CA ILE A 16 -7.09 2.06 3.75
C ILE A 16 -6.56 0.82 3.05
N GLU A 17 -7.42 0.14 2.32
CA GLU A 17 -7.04 -1.05 1.57
C GLU A 17 -6.67 -0.67 0.14
N PHE A 18 -5.44 -0.99 -0.26
CA PHE A 18 -4.95 -0.80 -1.61
C PHE A 18 -5.04 -2.14 -2.33
N LEU A 19 -5.84 -2.17 -3.42
CA LEU A 19 -6.09 -3.40 -4.17
C LEU A 19 -4.99 -3.59 -5.22
N GLY A 20 -3.97 -4.36 -4.86
CA GLY A 20 -2.80 -4.58 -5.70
C GLY A 20 -3.12 -5.20 -7.05
N GLY A 21 -4.03 -6.16 -7.09
CA GLY A 21 -4.44 -6.79 -8.35
C GLY A 21 -5.05 -5.79 -9.33
N LYS A 22 -5.90 -4.90 -8.82
CA LYS A 22 -6.49 -3.85 -9.65
C LYS A 22 -5.44 -2.89 -10.17
N TYR A 23 -4.48 -2.52 -9.33
CA TYR A 23 -3.41 -1.64 -9.75
C TYR A 23 -2.57 -2.26 -10.86
N ILE A 24 -2.20 -3.54 -10.72
CA ILE A 24 -1.38 -4.23 -11.72
C ILE A 24 -2.09 -4.31 -13.07
N GLU A 25 -3.40 -4.56 -13.07
CA GLU A 25 -4.20 -4.56 -14.31
C GLU A 25 -4.16 -3.22 -15.02
N ASN A 26 -4.10 -2.14 -14.27
CA ASN A 26 -4.24 -0.77 -14.79
C ASN A 26 -2.98 0.08 -14.55
N GLN A 27 -1.84 -0.57 -14.29
CA GLN A 27 -0.65 0.19 -13.94
C GLN A 27 -0.19 1.09 -15.09
N PRO A 28 0.37 2.26 -14.76
CA PRO A 28 0.87 3.19 -15.78
C PRO A 28 1.91 2.54 -16.67
N LYS A 29 1.80 2.78 -17.98
CA LYS A 29 2.70 2.18 -18.97
C LYS A 29 3.84 3.10 -19.39
N ASN A 30 3.76 4.37 -19.00
CA ASN A 30 4.78 5.36 -19.35
C ASN A 30 4.75 6.50 -18.33
N ALA A 31 5.69 7.44 -18.48
CA ALA A 31 5.83 8.55 -17.54
C ALA A 31 4.60 9.46 -17.51
N ILE A 32 3.94 9.64 -18.65
CA ILE A 32 2.75 10.49 -18.74
C ILE A 32 1.61 9.89 -17.94
N GLU A 33 1.33 8.60 -18.11
CA GLU A 33 0.29 7.90 -17.36
C GLU A 33 0.62 7.86 -15.86
N ALA A 34 1.89 7.70 -15.51
CA ALA A 34 2.30 7.71 -14.12
C ALA A 34 2.02 9.07 -13.47
N ALA A 35 2.30 10.16 -14.17
CA ALA A 35 2.01 11.50 -13.67
C ALA A 35 0.51 11.73 -13.52
N GLU A 36 -0.29 11.28 -14.47
CA GLU A 36 -1.75 11.36 -14.39
C GLU A 36 -2.28 10.57 -13.20
N PHE A 37 -1.77 9.38 -12.98
CA PHE A 37 -2.14 8.55 -11.84
C PHE A 37 -1.84 9.28 -10.53
N THR A 38 -0.62 9.81 -10.40
CA THR A 38 -0.21 10.54 -9.19
C THR A 38 -1.13 11.75 -8.97
N ASN A 39 -1.44 12.50 -10.01
CA ASN A 39 -2.30 13.67 -9.91
C ASN A 39 -3.74 13.33 -9.50
N LYS A 40 -4.20 12.14 -9.83
CA LYS A 40 -5.53 11.69 -9.42
C LYS A 40 -5.57 11.16 -7.99
N ILE A 41 -4.52 10.49 -7.56
CA ILE A 41 -4.52 9.84 -6.25
C ILE A 41 -4.14 10.77 -5.10
N LYS A 42 -3.27 11.76 -5.35
CA LYS A 42 -2.83 12.69 -4.31
C LYS A 42 -3.98 13.41 -3.60
N PRO A 43 -4.99 13.96 -4.32
CA PRO A 43 -6.10 14.61 -3.64
C PRO A 43 -6.90 13.65 -2.75
N VAL A 44 -7.04 12.39 -3.17
CA VAL A 44 -7.74 11.39 -2.37
C VAL A 44 -6.99 11.13 -1.08
N ILE A 45 -5.68 10.94 -1.16
CA ILE A 45 -4.84 10.74 0.03
C ILE A 45 -4.90 11.97 0.94
N ALA A 46 -4.85 13.17 0.38
CA ALA A 46 -4.94 14.40 1.16
C ALA A 46 -6.26 14.49 1.93
N GLN A 47 -7.36 14.08 1.32
CA GLN A 47 -8.67 14.05 1.98
C GLN A 47 -8.70 13.04 3.11
N LEU A 48 -8.09 11.86 2.90
CA LEU A 48 -8.02 10.84 3.94
C LEU A 48 -7.16 11.30 5.12
N ASP A 49 -6.03 11.95 4.83
CA ASP A 49 -5.16 12.50 5.88
C ASP A 49 -5.89 13.58 6.68
N ALA A 50 -6.63 14.46 6.01
CA ALA A 50 -7.41 15.51 6.68
C ALA A 50 -8.49 14.90 7.58
N TYR A 51 -9.15 13.86 7.13
CA TYR A 51 -10.15 13.15 7.92
C TYR A 51 -9.53 12.56 9.18
N VAL A 52 -8.38 11.90 9.02
CA VAL A 52 -7.66 11.27 10.12
C VAL A 52 -7.22 12.30 11.16
N GLU A 53 -6.67 13.44 10.72
CA GLU A 53 -6.26 14.50 11.63
C GLU A 53 -7.46 15.09 12.38
N LYS A 54 -8.55 15.33 11.66
CA LYS A 54 -9.75 15.93 12.25
C LYS A 54 -10.35 15.06 13.34
N HIS A 55 -10.31 13.75 13.17
CA HIS A 55 -10.94 12.80 14.10
C HIS A 55 -9.96 12.16 15.08
N GLY A 56 -8.69 12.59 15.07
CA GLY A 56 -7.69 12.04 15.99
C GLY A 56 -7.38 10.57 15.76
N LEU A 57 -7.46 10.13 14.51
CA LEU A 57 -7.22 8.74 14.14
C LEU A 57 -5.79 8.53 13.68
N LYS A 58 -5.42 7.26 13.50
CA LYS A 58 -4.19 6.85 12.81
C LYS A 58 -4.58 5.99 11.61
N GLU A 59 -3.68 5.90 10.63
CA GLU A 59 -3.93 5.13 9.42
C GLU A 59 -3.27 3.78 9.48
N ILE A 60 -4.00 2.77 8.99
CA ILE A 60 -3.46 1.45 8.73
C ILE A 60 -3.68 1.20 7.24
N ILE A 61 -2.58 1.03 6.50
CA ILE A 61 -2.67 0.71 5.07
C ILE A 61 -2.57 -0.81 4.93
N GLU A 62 -3.49 -1.37 4.16
CA GLU A 62 -3.44 -2.78 3.82
C GLU A 62 -3.13 -2.89 2.32
N LEU A 63 -1.99 -3.52 2.00
CA LEU A 63 -1.68 -3.88 0.62
C LEU A 63 -2.20 -5.28 0.37
N ASN A 64 -3.34 -5.37 -0.32
CA ASN A 64 -3.96 -6.64 -0.64
C ASN A 64 -3.43 -7.12 -1.98
N LEU A 65 -2.72 -8.24 -1.98
CA LEU A 65 -2.09 -8.80 -3.18
C LEU A 65 -2.98 -9.81 -3.91
N LYS A 66 -4.23 -9.98 -3.48
CA LYS A 66 -5.16 -10.85 -4.17
C LYS A 66 -5.34 -10.40 -5.61
N GLY A 67 -5.23 -11.34 -6.54
CA GLY A 67 -5.36 -11.04 -7.96
C GLY A 67 -4.08 -10.59 -8.64
N VAL A 68 -2.99 -10.39 -7.90
CA VAL A 68 -1.70 -10.12 -8.51
C VAL A 68 -1.13 -11.43 -9.05
N PRO A 69 -0.81 -11.51 -10.36
CA PRO A 69 -0.24 -12.75 -10.92
C PRO A 69 1.05 -13.13 -10.23
N ILE A 70 1.29 -14.44 -10.07
CA ILE A 70 2.51 -14.94 -9.44
C ILE A 70 3.77 -14.42 -10.13
N SER A 71 3.73 -14.29 -11.46
CA SER A 71 4.85 -13.75 -12.24
C SER A 71 5.21 -12.31 -11.88
N LYS A 72 4.29 -11.57 -11.25
CA LYS A 72 4.51 -10.19 -10.82
C LYS A 72 4.88 -10.07 -9.34
N LEU A 73 4.84 -11.17 -8.59
CA LEU A 73 5.18 -11.15 -7.17
C LEU A 73 6.69 -11.32 -6.98
N ASN A 74 7.44 -10.33 -7.43
CA ASN A 74 8.91 -10.32 -7.40
C ASN A 74 9.42 -9.06 -6.69
N SER A 75 10.75 -8.95 -6.56
CA SER A 75 11.38 -7.83 -5.85
C SER A 75 11.03 -6.48 -6.44
N ASP A 76 11.02 -6.37 -7.78
CA ASP A 76 10.73 -5.09 -8.43
C ASP A 76 9.32 -4.62 -8.13
N THR A 77 8.36 -5.54 -8.20
CA THR A 77 6.97 -5.21 -7.87
C THR A 77 6.83 -4.84 -6.39
N ALA A 78 7.50 -5.56 -5.50
CA ALA A 78 7.47 -5.26 -4.07
C ALA A 78 7.97 -3.84 -3.79
N VAL A 79 9.12 -3.47 -4.36
CA VAL A 79 9.68 -2.13 -4.21
C VAL A 79 8.73 -1.09 -4.79
N HIS A 80 8.22 -1.34 -6.00
CA HIS A 80 7.34 -0.41 -6.69
C HIS A 80 6.07 -0.11 -5.89
N LEU A 81 5.38 -1.15 -5.43
CA LEU A 81 4.12 -0.98 -4.69
C LEU A 81 4.34 -0.28 -3.35
N LEU A 82 5.41 -0.64 -2.63
CA LEU A 82 5.69 -0.03 -1.34
C LEU A 82 6.11 1.43 -1.50
N LYS A 83 6.94 1.74 -2.48
CA LYS A 83 7.33 3.13 -2.76
C LYS A 83 6.13 3.97 -3.18
N LEU A 84 5.25 3.40 -3.99
CA LEU A 84 4.06 4.11 -4.43
C LEU A 84 3.23 4.57 -3.23
N MET A 85 3.01 3.70 -2.27
CA MET A 85 2.22 4.04 -1.08
C MET A 85 2.87 5.10 -0.20
N ILE A 86 4.20 5.20 -0.25
CA ILE A 86 4.96 6.16 0.54
C ILE A 86 5.09 7.49 -0.17
N ASP A 87 5.45 7.46 -1.46
CA ASP A 87 5.82 8.66 -2.21
C ASP A 87 4.65 9.58 -2.50
N ILE A 88 3.44 9.04 -2.54
CA ILE A 88 2.24 9.82 -2.86
C ILE A 88 1.68 10.59 -1.67
N ARG A 89 2.29 10.46 -0.49
CA ARG A 89 1.77 11.10 0.71
C ARG A 89 2.87 11.79 1.49
N PRO A 90 2.54 12.94 2.13
CA PRO A 90 3.49 13.58 3.03
C PRO A 90 3.62 12.79 4.33
N ASP A 91 4.80 12.89 4.95
CA ASP A 91 5.04 12.24 6.22
C ASP A 91 4.53 13.14 7.36
N LYS A 92 3.36 12.84 7.85
CA LYS A 92 2.73 13.56 8.95
C LYS A 92 2.66 12.73 10.24
N GLY A 93 3.31 11.57 10.26
CA GLY A 93 3.24 10.68 11.42
C GLY A 93 1.87 10.05 11.63
N LEU A 94 1.02 10.05 10.62
CA LEU A 94 -0.33 9.50 10.72
C LEU A 94 -0.38 8.00 10.43
N LEU A 95 0.60 7.48 9.71
CA LEU A 95 0.65 6.07 9.34
C LEU A 95 1.22 5.25 10.50
N GLU A 96 0.44 4.27 10.94
CA GLU A 96 0.83 3.42 12.07
C GLU A 96 1.33 2.05 11.63
N LYS A 97 0.77 1.50 10.54
CA LYS A 97 1.09 0.15 10.10
C LYS A 97 0.81 -0.02 8.62
N ILE A 98 1.61 -0.86 7.97
CA ILE A 98 1.37 -1.31 6.60
C ILE A 98 1.23 -2.83 6.66
N LYS A 99 0.01 -3.33 6.42
CA LYS A 99 -0.26 -4.76 6.39
C LYS A 99 -0.19 -5.25 4.96
N ILE A 100 0.51 -6.37 4.74
CA ILE A 100 0.55 -7.01 3.42
C ILE A 100 -0.25 -8.30 3.54
N THR A 101 -1.35 -8.39 2.80
CA THR A 101 -2.28 -9.52 2.87
C THR A 101 -2.33 -10.27 1.54
N ASN A 102 -2.76 -11.53 1.59
CA ASN A 102 -2.84 -12.41 0.43
C ASN A 102 -1.51 -12.54 -0.32
N SER A 103 -0.44 -12.48 0.43
CA SER A 103 0.92 -12.66 -0.06
C SER A 103 1.23 -14.15 -0.20
N ASN A 104 2.38 -14.48 -0.79
CA ASN A 104 2.86 -15.85 -0.88
C ASN A 104 4.34 -15.89 -0.49
N PRO A 105 4.92 -17.09 -0.29
CA PRO A 105 6.32 -17.18 0.12
C PRO A 105 7.29 -16.54 -0.85
N VAL A 106 7.00 -16.54 -2.15
CA VAL A 106 7.87 -15.91 -3.16
C VAL A 106 7.94 -14.40 -2.91
N PHE A 107 6.80 -13.74 -2.72
CA PHE A 107 6.77 -12.31 -2.44
C PHE A 107 7.43 -12.00 -1.10
N ASN A 108 7.22 -12.84 -0.10
CA ASN A 108 7.82 -12.64 1.22
C ASN A 108 9.34 -12.67 1.15
N LEU A 109 9.91 -13.60 0.37
CA LEU A 109 11.35 -13.64 0.15
C LEU A 109 11.83 -12.43 -0.64
N ALA A 110 11.08 -12.02 -1.66
CA ALA A 110 11.42 -10.83 -2.44
C ALA A 110 11.43 -9.59 -1.54
N TYR A 111 10.47 -9.46 -0.65
CA TYR A 111 10.44 -8.34 0.30
C TYR A 111 11.67 -8.33 1.20
N LYS A 112 12.06 -9.49 1.74
CA LYS A 112 13.25 -9.57 2.59
C LYS A 112 14.50 -9.10 1.85
N ALA A 113 14.61 -9.41 0.57
CA ALA A 113 15.75 -9.01 -0.24
C ALA A 113 15.82 -7.50 -0.48
N VAL A 114 14.68 -6.81 -0.48
CA VAL A 114 14.64 -5.37 -0.79
C VAL A 114 14.35 -4.49 0.42
N LYS A 115 14.11 -5.08 1.57
CA LYS A 115 13.76 -4.35 2.78
C LYS A 115 14.76 -3.24 3.10
N SER A 116 16.05 -3.47 2.87
CA SER A 116 17.10 -2.49 3.12
C SER A 116 17.02 -1.26 2.22
N ARG A 117 16.26 -1.34 1.11
CA ARG A 117 16.08 -0.21 0.20
C ARG A 117 14.98 0.74 0.65
N LEU A 118 14.20 0.36 1.66
CA LEU A 118 13.14 1.19 2.21
C LEU A 118 13.68 2.05 3.35
N PRO A 119 13.10 3.25 3.56
CA PRO A 119 13.42 4.01 4.77
C PRO A 119 13.16 3.14 6.00
N GLY A 120 14.08 3.18 6.98
CA GLY A 120 13.99 2.32 8.15
C GLY A 120 12.67 2.47 8.91
N ARG A 121 12.17 3.70 9.03
CA ARG A 121 10.89 3.96 9.71
C ARG A 121 9.71 3.29 9.01
N ILE A 122 9.78 3.16 7.67
CA ILE A 122 8.72 2.52 6.90
C ILE A 122 8.85 1.00 7.00
N ALA A 123 10.07 0.48 6.90
CA ALA A 123 10.30 -0.97 7.01
C ALA A 123 9.79 -1.52 8.35
N GLN A 124 9.91 -0.71 9.42
CA GLN A 124 9.42 -1.11 10.73
C GLN A 124 7.89 -1.22 10.81
N LEU A 125 7.17 -0.52 9.94
CA LEU A 125 5.71 -0.52 9.94
C LEU A 125 5.12 -1.69 9.16
N VAL A 126 5.93 -2.35 8.31
CA VAL A 126 5.45 -3.41 7.44
C VAL A 126 5.26 -4.70 8.23
N GLU A 127 4.09 -5.29 8.06
CA GLU A 127 3.72 -6.53 8.72
C GLU A 127 3.01 -7.43 7.71
N PHE A 128 3.48 -8.66 7.58
CA PHE A 128 2.81 -9.64 6.74
C PHE A 128 1.71 -10.31 7.53
N GLU A 129 0.50 -10.25 7.00
CA GLU A 129 -0.65 -10.88 7.61
C GLU A 129 -1.17 -11.90 6.61
N ASN A 130 -0.73 -13.13 6.77
CA ASN A 130 -1.26 -14.23 6.00
C ASN A 130 -2.60 -14.60 6.58
N ASP A 131 -3.50 -15.00 5.71
CA ASP A 131 -4.81 -15.47 6.15
C ASP A 131 -4.59 -16.84 6.81
N SER A 132 -4.32 -16.81 8.10
CA SER A 132 -3.90 -17.98 8.86
C SER A 132 -4.92 -19.12 8.86
N LYS A 133 -6.16 -18.84 8.49
CA LYS A 133 -7.18 -19.88 8.42
C LYS A 133 -6.96 -20.89 7.29
N PHE A 134 -6.02 -20.62 6.42
CA PHE A 134 -5.66 -21.54 5.34
C PHE A 134 -4.48 -22.44 5.70
N PHE A 135 -3.97 -22.34 6.90
CA PHE A 135 -2.80 -23.11 7.33
C PHE A 135 -3.11 -23.94 8.54
#